data_b0864873db4241d1c03072f845c43135
#
_entry.id   b0864873db4241d1c03072f845c43135
#
_cell.length_a   1.000
_cell.length_b   1.000
_cell.length_c   1.000
_cell.angle_alpha   90.00
_cell.angle_beta   90.00
_cell.angle_gamma   90.00
#
_symmetry.space_group_name_H-M   'P 1'
#
loop_
_entity.id
_entity.type
_entity.pdbx_description
1 polymer ?
#
loop_
_entity_poly.entity_id
_entity_poly.type
_entity_poly.pdbx_seq_one_letter_code
_entity_poly.pdbx_strand_id
1 'polypeptide(L)'
;MTRIVCLMLLAYVLHASAVALIASGEPIQATPPPGGQMKTILCFGDSLTAGYGLDPAQAFPAMIQEKIHARGWDFRIVNAGLSGETTAGGLRRIDWVLQRPMAVLILALGANDSLRGLPITEARHNLQGIIDHTRQKYPQVKIVLAGMHAPPNLGREYTTSFHTMFSELATANNAALIPFLLEGVAGISSLNLPDGLHPTPAGHQIIAENVWKVLEPVLQSLQEP
;
A
#
# COMPACT_ATOMS: atom_id res chain seq x y z
N MET A 1 15.85 80.19 -35.21
CA MET A 1 15.87 78.79 -34.83
C MET A 1 16.00 78.66 -33.30
N THR A 2 15.05 79.03 -32.51
CA THR A 2 15.13 78.87 -31.05
C THR A 2 13.75 79.15 -30.42
N ARG A 3 12.77 78.24 -30.55
CA ARG A 3 11.45 78.33 -29.81
C ARG A 3 10.64 77.07 -29.86
N ILE A 4 11.19 75.85 -30.00
CA ILE A 4 10.41 74.59 -30.05
C ILE A 4 10.91 73.54 -29.03
N VAL A 5 11.77 73.89 -28.07
CA VAL A 5 12.32 72.91 -27.14
C VAL A 5 11.69 72.97 -25.70
N CYS A 6 10.79 73.94 -25.45
CA CYS A 6 10.33 74.19 -24.08
C CYS A 6 8.91 73.68 -23.74
N LEU A 7 8.27 72.94 -24.64
CA LEU A 7 6.87 72.43 -24.40
C LEU A 7 6.75 70.92 -24.25
N MET A 8 7.85 70.16 -24.25
CA MET A 8 7.83 68.70 -24.08
C MET A 8 8.27 68.22 -22.70
N LEU A 9 8.57 69.08 -21.75
CA LEU A 9 9.05 68.72 -20.39
C LEU A 9 8.01 68.95 -19.31
N LEU A 10 6.77 69.37 -19.61
CA LEU A 10 5.70 69.55 -18.61
C LEU A 10 4.61 68.46 -18.60
N ALA A 11 4.69 67.49 -19.52
CA ALA A 11 3.69 66.42 -19.60
C ALA A 11 4.13 65.11 -18.91
N TYR A 12 5.33 65.05 -18.28
CA TYR A 12 5.86 63.81 -17.71
C TYR A 12 5.86 63.74 -16.17
N VAL A 13 5.34 64.77 -15.49
CA VAL A 13 5.34 64.83 -14.00
C VAL A 13 3.98 64.54 -13.38
N LEU A 14 2.93 64.34 -14.16
CA LEU A 14 1.54 64.13 -13.63
C LEU A 14 1.00 62.69 -13.76
N HIS A 15 1.85 61.71 -14.13
CA HIS A 15 1.43 60.27 -14.22
C HIS A 15 2.16 59.33 -13.26
N ALA A 16 2.93 59.86 -12.29
CA ALA A 16 3.68 59.03 -11.34
C ALA A 16 3.04 58.85 -9.93
N SER A 17 1.79 59.25 -9.73
CA SER A 17 1.15 59.23 -8.40
C SER A 17 -0.11 58.36 -8.27
N ALA A 18 -0.37 57.44 -9.18
CA ALA A 18 -1.55 56.59 -9.14
C ALA A 18 -1.28 55.07 -9.20
N VAL A 19 -0.07 54.59 -8.92
CA VAL A 19 0.23 53.14 -8.92
C VAL A 19 0.98 52.74 -7.64
N ALA A 20 0.50 53.14 -6.49
CA ALA A 20 1.10 52.72 -5.22
C ALA A 20 0.01 52.46 -4.14
N LEU A 21 -1.04 51.69 -4.50
CA LEU A 21 -2.00 51.24 -3.48
C LEU A 21 -2.71 49.93 -3.86
N ILE A 22 -2.00 48.93 -4.40
CA ILE A 22 -2.49 47.55 -4.46
C ILE A 22 -1.28 46.60 -4.31
N ALA A 23 -0.79 46.41 -3.12
CA ALA A 23 0.09 45.28 -2.82
C ALA A 23 0.30 45.14 -1.29
N SER A 24 -0.76 45.04 -0.53
CA SER A 24 -0.71 44.41 0.80
C SER A 24 -1.73 43.28 0.85
N GLY A 25 -1.68 42.42 -0.17
CA GLY A 25 -2.23 41.09 -0.09
C GLY A 25 -1.23 40.25 0.69
N GLU A 26 -1.44 40.08 2.01
CA GLU A 26 -0.76 39.00 2.72
C GLU A 26 -0.99 37.70 1.94
N PRO A 27 0.04 36.83 1.77
CA PRO A 27 -0.18 35.53 1.18
C PRO A 27 -1.22 34.82 2.06
N ILE A 28 -2.37 34.48 1.48
CA ILE A 28 -3.34 33.59 2.11
C ILE A 28 -2.56 32.29 2.35
N GLN A 29 -2.00 32.13 3.53
CA GLN A 29 -1.55 30.85 4.03
C GLN A 29 -2.82 30.01 4.11
N ALA A 30 -3.01 29.17 3.11
CA ALA A 30 -3.97 28.10 3.19
C ALA A 30 -3.57 27.28 4.43
N THR A 31 -4.26 27.50 5.53
CA THR A 31 -4.18 26.61 6.69
C THR A 31 -4.51 25.23 6.16
N PRO A 32 -3.61 24.24 6.30
CA PRO A 32 -3.96 22.87 5.96
C PRO A 32 -5.22 22.52 6.74
N PRO A 33 -6.18 21.79 6.16
CA PRO A 33 -7.38 21.38 6.85
C PRO A 33 -6.98 20.71 8.16
N PRO A 34 -7.74 20.87 9.25
CA PRO A 34 -7.53 20.17 10.51
C PRO A 34 -7.88 18.69 10.28
N GLY A 35 -6.96 17.94 9.69
CA GLY A 35 -7.02 16.52 9.43
C GLY A 35 -5.67 15.96 9.75
N GLY A 36 -5.62 14.95 10.61
CA GLY A 36 -4.40 14.23 10.95
C GLY A 36 -3.69 13.78 9.66
N GLN A 37 -2.36 13.72 9.71
CA GLN A 37 -1.55 13.33 8.55
C GLN A 37 -2.03 11.95 8.04
N MET A 38 -2.48 11.90 6.78
CA MET A 38 -2.98 10.68 6.12
C MET A 38 -2.02 9.50 6.35
N LYS A 39 -2.50 8.45 7.02
CA LYS A 39 -1.69 7.28 7.38
C LYS A 39 -1.57 6.34 6.18
N THR A 40 -0.37 5.84 5.92
CA THR A 40 -0.12 4.92 4.80
C THR A 40 -0.29 3.47 5.22
N ILE A 41 -0.97 2.69 4.40
CA ILE A 41 -1.05 1.23 4.44
C ILE A 41 -0.27 0.71 3.24
N LEU A 42 0.78 -0.06 3.48
CA LEU A 42 1.60 -0.65 2.42
C LEU A 42 1.15 -2.10 2.18
N CYS A 43 0.67 -2.40 0.97
CA CYS A 43 0.42 -3.77 0.51
C CYS A 43 1.69 -4.28 -0.16
N PHE A 44 2.47 -5.10 0.53
CA PHE A 44 3.73 -5.65 0.07
C PHE A 44 3.56 -7.14 -0.24
N GLY A 45 3.69 -7.49 -1.52
CA GLY A 45 3.39 -8.84 -2.00
C GLY A 45 3.86 -9.09 -3.42
N ASP A 46 3.34 -10.16 -3.99
CA ASP A 46 3.68 -10.65 -5.32
C ASP A 46 2.64 -10.24 -6.39
N SER A 47 2.41 -11.09 -7.40
CA SER A 47 1.42 -10.90 -8.48
C SER A 47 -0.01 -10.78 -7.99
N LEU A 48 -0.36 -11.45 -6.87
CA LEU A 48 -1.69 -11.37 -6.27
C LEU A 48 -1.96 -9.97 -5.73
N THR A 49 -0.94 -9.33 -5.16
CA THR A 49 -1.03 -7.95 -4.68
C THR A 49 -0.96 -6.95 -5.83
N ALA A 50 -0.09 -7.19 -6.81
CA ALA A 50 0.04 -6.33 -7.99
C ALA A 50 -1.24 -6.27 -8.82
N GLY A 51 -2.06 -7.33 -8.82
CA GLY A 51 -3.21 -7.47 -9.71
C GLY A 51 -2.79 -7.90 -11.11
N TYR A 52 -1.95 -8.96 -11.21
CA TYR A 52 -1.43 -9.45 -12.48
C TYR A 52 -2.54 -9.70 -13.51
N GLY A 53 -2.35 -9.15 -14.72
CA GLY A 53 -3.29 -9.31 -15.83
C GLY A 53 -4.53 -8.42 -15.77
N LEU A 54 -4.63 -7.53 -14.77
CA LEU A 54 -5.78 -6.65 -14.55
C LEU A 54 -5.38 -5.17 -14.63
N ASP A 55 -6.38 -4.32 -14.81
CA ASP A 55 -6.23 -2.89 -14.50
C ASP A 55 -5.92 -2.73 -13.00
N PRO A 56 -4.98 -1.87 -12.61
CA PRO A 56 -4.67 -1.61 -11.20
C PRO A 56 -5.89 -1.27 -10.33
N ALA A 57 -6.92 -0.63 -10.88
CA ALA A 57 -8.16 -0.33 -10.18
C ALA A 57 -8.98 -1.59 -9.82
N GLN A 58 -8.72 -2.72 -10.50
CA GLN A 58 -9.40 -3.99 -10.27
C GLN A 58 -8.66 -4.90 -9.28
N ALA A 59 -7.47 -4.52 -8.84
CA ALA A 59 -6.71 -5.25 -7.83
C ALA A 59 -7.27 -5.01 -6.42
N PHE A 60 -7.19 -6.00 -5.54
CA PHE A 60 -7.73 -5.91 -4.19
C PHE A 60 -7.24 -4.69 -3.37
N PRO A 61 -5.99 -4.18 -3.53
CA PRO A 61 -5.56 -2.99 -2.80
C PRO A 61 -6.39 -1.74 -3.17
N ALA A 62 -6.76 -1.57 -4.45
CA ALA A 62 -7.62 -0.48 -4.88
C ALA A 62 -9.04 -0.61 -4.31
N MET A 63 -9.59 -1.83 -4.29
CA MET A 63 -10.91 -2.10 -3.71
C MET A 63 -10.94 -1.85 -2.19
N ILE A 64 -9.83 -2.11 -1.48
CA ILE A 64 -9.69 -1.75 -0.06
C ILE A 64 -9.67 -0.23 0.10
N GLN A 65 -9.01 0.51 -0.80
CA GLN A 65 -9.02 1.97 -0.78
C GLN A 65 -10.45 2.52 -0.88
N GLU A 66 -11.29 1.94 -1.74
CA GLU A 66 -12.71 2.31 -1.84
C GLU A 66 -13.47 2.07 -0.52
N LYS A 67 -13.21 0.95 0.16
CA LYS A 67 -13.80 0.66 1.47
C LYS A 67 -13.37 1.66 2.54
N ILE A 68 -12.10 2.08 2.53
CA ILE A 68 -11.55 3.10 3.42
C ILE A 68 -12.24 4.45 3.16
N HIS A 69 -12.39 4.84 1.89
CA HIS A 69 -13.10 6.06 1.50
C HIS A 69 -14.57 6.04 1.93
N ALA A 70 -15.25 4.91 1.77
CA ALA A 70 -16.64 4.75 2.19
C ALA A 70 -16.85 4.91 3.71
N ARG A 71 -15.79 4.69 4.51
CA ARG A 71 -15.78 4.91 5.97
C ARG A 71 -15.38 6.34 6.35
N GLY A 72 -14.94 7.17 5.41
CA GLY A 72 -14.41 8.51 5.67
C GLY A 72 -13.10 8.50 6.44
N TRP A 73 -12.28 7.45 6.31
CA TRP A 73 -11.05 7.28 7.05
C TRP A 73 -9.83 7.84 6.32
N ASP A 74 -8.92 8.50 7.05
CA ASP A 74 -7.70 9.13 6.52
C ASP A 74 -6.54 8.13 6.36
N PHE A 75 -6.77 7.07 5.59
CA PHE A 75 -5.74 6.11 5.22
C PHE A 75 -5.58 6.05 3.70
N ARG A 76 -4.33 5.84 3.26
CA ARG A 76 -3.97 5.65 1.86
C ARG A 76 -3.31 4.30 1.65
N ILE A 77 -3.82 3.53 0.70
CA ILE A 77 -3.19 2.29 0.23
C ILE A 77 -2.05 2.62 -0.74
N VAL A 78 -0.93 1.94 -0.55
CA VAL A 78 0.19 1.88 -1.52
C VAL A 78 0.34 0.42 -1.93
N ASN A 79 0.08 0.13 -3.21
CA ASN A 79 0.33 -1.18 -3.78
C ASN A 79 1.81 -1.30 -4.15
N ALA A 80 2.52 -2.18 -3.45
CA ALA A 80 3.92 -2.53 -3.68
C ALA A 80 4.06 -4.01 -4.07
N GLY A 81 3.07 -4.58 -4.76
CA GLY A 81 3.13 -5.92 -5.35
C GLY A 81 4.13 -5.96 -6.50
N LEU A 82 4.89 -7.06 -6.58
CA LEU A 82 5.82 -7.34 -7.68
C LEU A 82 5.63 -8.78 -8.16
N SER A 83 5.13 -8.93 -9.40
CA SER A 83 4.84 -10.26 -9.96
C SER A 83 6.04 -11.18 -9.96
N GLY A 84 5.82 -12.43 -9.53
CA GLY A 84 6.85 -13.47 -9.44
C GLY A 84 7.75 -13.37 -8.21
N GLU A 85 7.51 -12.41 -7.30
CA GLU A 85 8.35 -12.20 -6.13
C GLU A 85 8.21 -13.34 -5.11
N THR A 86 9.37 -13.87 -4.67
CA THR A 86 9.48 -14.80 -3.55
C THR A 86 9.73 -14.04 -2.25
N THR A 87 9.64 -14.73 -1.11
CA THR A 87 10.00 -14.16 0.19
C THR A 87 11.42 -13.62 0.22
N ALA A 88 12.38 -14.33 -0.42
CA ALA A 88 13.77 -13.87 -0.55
C ALA A 88 13.89 -12.61 -1.42
N GLY A 89 13.09 -12.49 -2.48
CA GLY A 89 13.01 -11.29 -3.30
C GLY A 89 12.51 -10.11 -2.48
N GLY A 90 11.42 -10.30 -1.74
CA GLY A 90 10.84 -9.32 -0.85
C GLY A 90 11.83 -8.84 0.22
N LEU A 91 12.56 -9.76 0.87
CA LEU A 91 13.55 -9.38 1.88
C LEU A 91 14.66 -8.50 1.30
N ARG A 92 15.14 -8.78 0.08
CA ARG A 92 16.14 -7.90 -0.58
C ARG A 92 15.59 -6.53 -0.93
N ARG A 93 14.29 -6.41 -1.18
CA ARG A 93 13.65 -5.18 -1.66
C ARG A 93 13.05 -4.32 -0.53
N ILE A 94 12.82 -4.90 0.65
CA ILE A 94 12.03 -4.23 1.69
C ILE A 94 12.58 -2.86 2.07
N ASP A 95 13.87 -2.69 2.24
CA ASP A 95 14.48 -1.43 2.65
C ASP A 95 14.25 -0.30 1.63
N TRP A 96 14.19 -0.64 0.34
CA TRP A 96 13.85 0.31 -0.70
C TRP A 96 12.37 0.73 -0.64
N VAL A 97 11.48 -0.16 -0.27
CA VAL A 97 10.05 0.13 -0.16
C VAL A 97 9.72 0.92 1.11
N LEU A 98 10.49 0.72 2.17
CA LEU A 98 10.35 1.40 3.46
C LEU A 98 10.83 2.88 3.45
N GLN A 99 10.84 3.59 2.30
CA GLN A 99 11.33 4.97 2.23
C GLN A 99 10.39 6.00 2.86
N ARG A 100 9.12 5.66 3.04
CA ARG A 100 8.09 6.57 3.59
C ARG A 100 7.44 5.94 4.80
N PRO A 101 7.08 6.75 5.82
CA PRO A 101 6.36 6.26 6.99
C PRO A 101 5.06 5.56 6.61
N MET A 102 4.76 4.48 7.34
CA MET A 102 3.52 3.74 7.22
C MET A 102 2.95 3.37 8.58
N ALA A 103 1.64 3.25 8.66
CA ALA A 103 0.94 2.80 9.86
C ALA A 103 0.68 1.29 9.83
N VAL A 104 0.52 0.70 8.65
CA VAL A 104 0.23 -0.74 8.47
C VAL A 104 1.07 -1.30 7.33
N LEU A 105 1.65 -2.48 7.53
CA LEU A 105 2.19 -3.35 6.50
C LEU A 105 1.27 -4.55 6.33
N ILE A 106 0.71 -4.75 5.13
CA ILE A 106 0.07 -6.01 4.71
C ILE A 106 1.13 -6.79 3.96
N LEU A 107 1.61 -7.89 4.55
CA LEU A 107 2.67 -8.74 4.00
C LEU A 107 2.03 -9.98 3.36
N ALA A 108 2.05 -10.06 2.04
CA ALA A 108 1.40 -11.09 1.24
C ALA A 108 2.40 -11.75 0.26
N LEU A 109 3.34 -12.49 0.81
CA LEU A 109 4.38 -13.24 0.08
C LEU A 109 4.40 -14.71 0.50
N GLY A 110 4.98 -15.55 -0.34
CA GLY A 110 5.19 -16.98 -0.11
C GLY A 110 4.52 -17.88 -1.16
N ALA A 111 3.55 -17.37 -1.92
CA ALA A 111 2.93 -18.15 -2.99
C ALA A 111 3.97 -18.66 -4.00
N ASN A 112 4.87 -17.80 -4.45
CA ASN A 112 5.93 -18.16 -5.38
C ASN A 112 6.99 -19.12 -4.78
N ASP A 113 7.20 -19.05 -3.46
CA ASP A 113 8.08 -19.99 -2.76
C ASP A 113 7.48 -21.40 -2.81
N SER A 114 6.20 -21.54 -2.48
CA SER A 114 5.51 -22.82 -2.52
C SER A 114 5.36 -23.37 -3.94
N LEU A 115 5.03 -22.54 -4.93
CA LEU A 115 4.95 -22.96 -6.33
C LEU A 115 6.28 -23.52 -6.86
N ARG A 116 7.40 -23.06 -6.31
CA ARG A 116 8.76 -23.51 -6.66
C ARG A 116 9.30 -24.60 -5.73
N GLY A 117 8.52 -25.03 -4.73
CA GLY A 117 8.93 -26.02 -3.74
C GLY A 117 10.14 -25.59 -2.93
N LEU A 118 10.30 -24.28 -2.66
CA LEU A 118 11.43 -23.76 -1.87
C LEU A 118 11.33 -24.20 -0.40
N PRO A 119 12.46 -24.26 0.33
CA PRO A 119 12.46 -24.66 1.74
C PRO A 119 11.60 -23.71 2.59
N ILE A 120 10.71 -24.29 3.41
CA ILE A 120 9.82 -23.50 4.30
C ILE A 120 10.62 -22.72 5.34
N THR A 121 11.75 -23.26 5.79
CA THR A 121 12.65 -22.57 6.71
C THR A 121 13.18 -21.27 6.16
N GLU A 122 13.50 -21.24 4.86
CA GLU A 122 13.94 -20.02 4.15
C GLU A 122 12.78 -19.01 4.01
N ALA A 123 11.60 -19.48 3.62
CA ALA A 123 10.42 -18.61 3.54
C ALA A 123 10.10 -17.98 4.91
N ARG A 124 10.14 -18.77 5.98
CA ARG A 124 9.97 -18.31 7.36
C ARG A 124 11.00 -17.24 7.72
N HIS A 125 12.29 -17.53 7.49
CA HIS A 125 13.40 -16.61 7.78
C HIS A 125 13.22 -15.28 7.05
N ASN A 126 12.89 -15.33 5.77
CA ASN A 126 12.71 -14.14 4.94
C ASN A 126 11.51 -13.31 5.38
N LEU A 127 10.36 -13.94 5.67
CA LEU A 127 9.17 -13.23 6.19
C LEU A 127 9.45 -12.57 7.54
N GLN A 128 10.14 -13.28 8.45
CA GLN A 128 10.57 -12.70 9.73
C GLN A 128 11.50 -11.51 9.50
N GLY A 129 12.50 -11.63 8.62
CA GLY A 129 13.40 -10.54 8.28
C GLY A 129 12.68 -9.30 7.74
N ILE A 130 11.67 -9.48 6.89
CA ILE A 130 10.82 -8.37 6.39
C ILE A 130 10.12 -7.66 7.56
N ILE A 131 9.56 -8.42 8.49
CA ILE A 131 8.89 -7.89 9.68
C ILE A 131 9.89 -7.12 10.55
N ASP A 132 11.06 -7.69 10.79
CA ASP A 132 12.11 -7.10 11.63
C ASP A 132 12.63 -5.77 11.05
N HIS A 133 12.97 -5.74 9.75
CA HIS A 133 13.37 -4.50 9.07
C HIS A 133 12.28 -3.43 9.14
N THR A 134 11.02 -3.83 8.96
CA THR A 134 9.89 -2.90 9.02
C THR A 134 9.75 -2.30 10.42
N ARG A 135 9.82 -3.11 11.47
CA ARG A 135 9.70 -2.67 12.86
C ARG A 135 10.90 -1.87 13.34
N GLN A 136 12.10 -2.25 12.90
CA GLN A 136 13.30 -1.48 13.20
C GLN A 136 13.16 -0.04 12.70
N LYS A 137 12.58 0.14 11.52
CA LYS A 137 12.39 1.46 10.92
C LYS A 137 11.14 2.18 11.44
N TYR A 138 10.06 1.45 11.68
CA TYR A 138 8.77 1.96 12.14
C TYR A 138 8.25 1.14 13.32
N PRO A 139 8.70 1.41 14.55
CA PRO A 139 8.39 0.59 15.73
C PRO A 139 6.88 0.45 16.04
N GLN A 140 6.06 1.42 15.62
CA GLN A 140 4.62 1.42 15.88
C GLN A 140 3.79 0.81 14.75
N VAL A 141 4.43 0.30 13.68
CA VAL A 141 3.73 -0.28 12.55
C VAL A 141 2.90 -1.49 12.96
N LYS A 142 1.67 -1.56 12.47
CA LYS A 142 0.85 -2.77 12.59
C LYS A 142 1.16 -3.70 11.44
N ILE A 143 1.36 -4.97 11.74
CA ILE A 143 1.62 -6.01 10.74
C ILE A 143 0.32 -6.80 10.52
N VAL A 144 -0.07 -6.97 9.27
CA VAL A 144 -1.10 -7.88 8.81
C VAL A 144 -0.43 -8.90 7.91
N LEU A 145 -0.34 -10.14 8.35
CA LEU A 145 0.28 -11.23 7.58
C LEU A 145 -0.81 -11.98 6.80
N ALA A 146 -0.62 -12.15 5.51
CA ALA A 146 -1.52 -12.93 4.67
C ALA A 146 -1.02 -14.36 4.51
N GLY A 147 -1.76 -15.32 5.06
CA GLY A 147 -1.50 -16.74 4.92
C GLY A 147 -1.71 -17.23 3.49
N MET A 148 -0.90 -18.20 3.10
CA MET A 148 -0.96 -18.86 1.80
C MET A 148 -1.05 -20.38 1.98
N HIS A 149 -1.64 -21.05 1.01
CA HIS A 149 -1.60 -22.51 0.91
C HIS A 149 -0.64 -22.96 -0.18
N ALA A 150 0.08 -24.03 0.08
CA ALA A 150 0.92 -24.67 -0.92
C ALA A 150 0.10 -25.62 -1.81
N PRO A 151 0.51 -25.82 -3.08
CA PRO A 151 -0.11 -26.81 -3.96
C PRO A 151 -0.10 -28.22 -3.35
N PRO A 152 -1.20 -29.00 -3.47
CA PRO A 152 -1.33 -30.30 -2.81
C PRO A 152 -0.35 -31.36 -3.32
N ASN A 153 0.19 -31.21 -4.51
CA ASN A 153 1.17 -32.11 -5.11
C ASN A 153 2.55 -32.09 -4.44
N LEU A 154 2.82 -31.16 -3.52
CA LEU A 154 4.06 -31.09 -2.73
C LEU A 154 4.03 -32.04 -1.49
N GLY A 155 2.95 -32.75 -1.29
CA GLY A 155 2.78 -33.68 -0.19
C GLY A 155 2.30 -33.05 1.11
N ARG A 156 1.71 -33.89 1.99
CA ARG A 156 1.04 -33.44 3.22
C ARG A 156 1.99 -32.70 4.17
N GLU A 157 3.19 -33.22 4.35
CA GLU A 157 4.16 -32.62 5.28
C GLU A 157 4.49 -31.19 4.90
N TYR A 158 4.84 -30.96 3.63
CA TYR A 158 5.13 -29.64 3.13
C TYR A 158 3.90 -28.71 3.23
N THR A 159 2.74 -29.14 2.75
CA THR A 159 1.54 -28.30 2.73
C THR A 159 1.08 -27.90 4.12
N THR A 160 1.11 -28.84 5.10
CA THR A 160 0.78 -28.56 6.48
C THR A 160 1.77 -27.59 7.12
N SER A 161 3.07 -27.85 6.98
CA SER A 161 4.13 -27.01 7.56
C SER A 161 4.12 -25.61 6.95
N PHE A 162 3.88 -25.51 5.63
CA PHE A 162 3.80 -24.22 4.94
C PHE A 162 2.61 -23.38 5.45
N HIS A 163 1.44 -24.00 5.61
CA HIS A 163 0.26 -23.32 6.16
C HIS A 163 0.48 -22.88 7.62
N THR A 164 1.02 -23.78 8.47
CA THR A 164 1.24 -23.51 9.89
C THR A 164 2.27 -22.40 10.12
N MET A 165 3.26 -22.27 9.25
CA MET A 165 4.28 -21.21 9.31
C MET A 165 3.70 -19.81 9.47
N PHE A 166 2.62 -19.49 8.75
CA PHE A 166 2.02 -18.14 8.81
C PHE A 166 1.36 -17.86 10.16
N SER A 167 0.64 -18.83 10.72
CA SER A 167 0.01 -18.68 12.04
C SER A 167 1.04 -18.56 13.16
N GLU A 168 2.12 -19.31 13.08
CA GLU A 168 3.23 -19.22 14.03
C GLU A 168 3.96 -17.88 13.94
N LEU A 169 4.25 -17.40 12.72
CA LEU A 169 4.84 -16.09 12.52
C LEU A 169 3.93 -14.95 13.02
N ALA A 170 2.63 -15.04 12.75
CA ALA A 170 1.68 -14.04 13.21
C ALA A 170 1.63 -13.99 14.75
N THR A 171 1.59 -15.15 15.40
CA THR A 171 1.60 -15.26 16.86
C THR A 171 2.90 -14.70 17.46
N ALA A 172 4.05 -15.15 16.94
CA ALA A 172 5.36 -14.72 17.43
C ALA A 172 5.59 -13.21 17.30
N ASN A 173 4.93 -12.60 16.30
CA ASN A 173 5.08 -11.18 15.99
C ASN A 173 3.88 -10.34 16.46
N ASN A 174 2.93 -10.85 17.21
CA ASN A 174 1.70 -10.11 17.54
C ASN A 174 1.11 -9.40 16.30
N ALA A 175 1.07 -10.11 15.18
CA ALA A 175 0.55 -9.62 13.90
C ALA A 175 -0.88 -10.14 13.69
N ALA A 176 -1.71 -9.32 13.05
CA ALA A 176 -3.02 -9.78 12.59
C ALA A 176 -2.80 -10.78 11.43
N LEU A 177 -3.60 -11.85 11.40
CA LEU A 177 -3.48 -12.91 10.40
C LEU A 177 -4.73 -12.95 9.50
N ILE A 178 -4.53 -12.87 8.20
CA ILE A 178 -5.49 -13.33 7.21
C ILE A 178 -5.20 -14.81 7.02
N PRO A 179 -6.09 -15.72 7.45
CA PRO A 179 -5.77 -17.17 7.49
C PRO A 179 -5.37 -17.71 6.12
N PHE A 180 -6.12 -17.33 5.08
CA PHE A 180 -5.83 -17.66 3.70
C PHE A 180 -6.27 -16.52 2.78
N LEU A 181 -5.33 -15.89 2.07
CA LEU A 181 -5.63 -14.75 1.20
C LEU A 181 -6.65 -15.09 0.11
N LEU A 182 -6.52 -16.29 -0.49
CA LEU A 182 -7.34 -16.78 -1.61
C LEU A 182 -8.55 -17.61 -1.14
N GLU A 183 -9.00 -17.46 0.11
CA GLU A 183 -10.21 -18.16 0.59
C GLU A 183 -11.41 -17.82 -0.29
N GLY A 184 -12.11 -18.86 -0.76
CA GLY A 184 -13.24 -18.71 -1.68
C GLY A 184 -12.88 -18.36 -3.13
N VAL A 185 -11.59 -18.35 -3.49
CA VAL A 185 -11.11 -18.01 -4.85
C VAL A 185 -10.25 -19.13 -5.43
N ALA A 186 -9.33 -19.68 -4.65
CA ALA A 186 -8.38 -20.68 -5.12
C ALA A 186 -9.11 -21.91 -5.70
N GLY A 187 -8.71 -22.35 -6.91
CA GLY A 187 -9.27 -23.51 -7.58
C GLY A 187 -10.67 -23.34 -8.19
N ILE A 188 -11.29 -22.16 -8.09
CA ILE A 188 -12.58 -21.85 -8.72
C ILE A 188 -12.30 -21.20 -10.09
N SER A 189 -12.50 -21.94 -11.17
CA SER A 189 -12.12 -21.50 -12.52
C SER A 189 -12.75 -20.19 -12.97
N SER A 190 -13.99 -19.88 -12.57
CA SER A 190 -14.66 -18.61 -12.88
C SER A 190 -14.09 -17.39 -12.13
N LEU A 191 -13.31 -17.63 -11.07
CA LEU A 191 -12.69 -16.61 -10.23
C LEU A 191 -11.20 -16.46 -10.48
N ASN A 192 -10.64 -17.29 -11.40
CA ASN A 192 -9.24 -17.24 -11.78
C ASN A 192 -9.09 -17.04 -13.29
N LEU A 193 -8.01 -16.40 -13.71
CA LEU A 193 -7.62 -16.25 -15.11
C LEU A 193 -7.34 -17.65 -15.74
N PRO A 194 -7.19 -17.74 -17.06
CA PRO A 194 -6.96 -19.03 -17.74
C PRO A 194 -5.74 -19.82 -17.24
N ASP A 195 -4.80 -19.16 -16.57
CA ASP A 195 -3.63 -19.82 -15.95
C ASP A 195 -3.99 -20.61 -14.67
N GLY A 196 -5.19 -20.42 -14.11
CA GLY A 196 -5.67 -21.07 -12.90
C GLY A 196 -5.01 -20.63 -11.60
N LEU A 197 -4.17 -19.61 -11.66
CA LEU A 197 -3.38 -19.10 -10.52
C LEU A 197 -3.75 -17.68 -10.11
N HIS A 198 -3.96 -16.80 -11.09
CA HIS A 198 -4.22 -15.39 -10.85
C HIS A 198 -5.72 -15.11 -10.85
N PRO A 199 -6.23 -14.40 -9.83
CA PRO A 199 -7.65 -14.09 -9.71
C PRO A 199 -8.15 -13.14 -10.81
N THR A 200 -9.41 -13.33 -11.24
CA THR A 200 -10.17 -12.37 -12.04
C THR A 200 -10.56 -11.15 -11.18
N PRO A 201 -11.13 -10.07 -11.78
CA PRO A 201 -11.69 -8.96 -11.00
C PRO A 201 -12.70 -9.42 -9.94
N ALA A 202 -13.54 -10.43 -10.25
CA ALA A 202 -14.47 -11.01 -9.28
C ALA A 202 -13.73 -11.76 -8.15
N GLY A 203 -12.64 -12.47 -8.46
CA GLY A 203 -11.77 -13.07 -7.46
C GLY A 203 -11.13 -12.02 -6.54
N HIS A 204 -10.68 -10.91 -7.11
CA HIS A 204 -10.11 -9.80 -6.31
C HIS A 204 -11.13 -9.11 -5.40
N GLN A 205 -12.42 -9.09 -5.75
CA GLN A 205 -13.47 -8.62 -4.84
C GLN A 205 -13.55 -9.48 -3.58
N ILE A 206 -13.51 -10.80 -3.74
CA ILE A 206 -13.52 -11.75 -2.61
C ILE A 206 -12.25 -11.60 -1.76
N ILE A 207 -11.09 -11.46 -2.40
CA ILE A 207 -9.81 -11.20 -1.70
C ILE A 207 -9.90 -9.90 -0.89
N ALA A 208 -10.45 -8.84 -1.46
CA ALA A 208 -10.64 -7.57 -0.75
C ALA A 208 -11.51 -7.75 0.50
N GLU A 209 -12.56 -8.59 0.46
CA GLU A 209 -13.36 -8.91 1.65
C GLU A 209 -12.57 -9.73 2.67
N ASN A 210 -11.78 -10.71 2.23
CA ASN A 210 -10.94 -11.51 3.14
C ASN A 210 -9.93 -10.64 3.88
N VAL A 211 -9.28 -9.70 3.16
CA VAL A 211 -8.35 -8.73 3.75
C VAL A 211 -9.10 -7.75 4.66
N TRP A 212 -10.24 -7.23 4.22
CA TRP A 212 -11.00 -6.21 4.95
C TRP A 212 -11.45 -6.70 6.33
N LYS A 213 -11.93 -7.95 6.43
CA LYS A 213 -12.35 -8.56 7.72
C LYS A 213 -11.26 -8.47 8.80
N VAL A 214 -10.00 -8.54 8.40
CA VAL A 214 -8.85 -8.49 9.33
C VAL A 214 -8.30 -7.08 9.46
N LEU A 215 -8.28 -6.32 8.37
CA LEU A 215 -7.70 -4.98 8.33
C LEU A 215 -8.58 -3.95 9.06
N GLU A 216 -9.91 -4.01 8.91
CA GLU A 216 -10.84 -3.04 9.47
C GLU A 216 -10.65 -2.82 10.98
N PRO A 217 -10.61 -3.84 11.85
CA PRO A 217 -10.37 -3.65 13.29
C PRO A 217 -8.97 -3.09 13.58
N VAL A 218 -7.95 -3.41 12.76
CA VAL A 218 -6.62 -2.82 12.89
C VAL A 218 -6.67 -1.32 12.62
N LEU A 219 -7.38 -0.89 11.57
CA LEU A 219 -7.52 0.53 11.23
C LEU A 219 -8.34 1.28 12.29
N GLN A 220 -9.40 0.68 12.83
CA GLN A 220 -10.17 1.25 13.93
C GLN A 220 -9.28 1.54 15.14
N SER A 221 -8.44 0.59 15.54
CA SER A 221 -7.51 0.77 16.67
C SER A 221 -6.47 1.89 16.46
N LEU A 222 -6.25 2.30 15.22
CA LEU A 222 -5.33 3.39 14.87
C LEU A 222 -5.99 4.76 14.79
N GLN A 223 -7.32 4.83 14.90
CA GLN A 223 -8.08 6.09 14.90
C GLN A 223 -8.42 6.56 16.32
N GLU A 224 -8.41 5.63 17.28
CA GLU A 224 -8.59 5.97 18.68
C GLU A 224 -7.36 6.76 19.16
N PRO A 225 -7.58 7.88 19.87
CA PRO A 225 -6.50 8.76 20.36
C PRO A 225 -5.65 8.09 21.45
#